data_7e00b8182b0b6885fc6ca1ad503eae16
#
_entry.id   7e00b8182b0b6885fc6ca1ad503eae16
#
_cell.length_a   1.000
_cell.length_b   1.000
_cell.length_c   1.000
_cell.angle_alpha   90.00
_cell.angle_beta   90.00
_cell.angle_gamma   90.00
#
_symmetry.space_group_name_H-M   'P 1'
#
loop_
_entity.id
_entity.type
_entity.pdbx_description
1 polymer ?
#
loop_
_entity_poly.entity_id
_entity_poly.type
_entity_poly.pdbx_seq_one_letter_code
_entity_poly.pdbx_strand_id
1 'polypeptide(L)'
;MTTIFNPRRKAAPAEGEAATVTFSLISHTNVGKTTLARTLLRRDVGDALDQSHVTDVAEAWPMIETDGARLVLWDTPGFGDTARLLKRLKTSGQSLRWLVTQLWDRFRDRPLWCSQQAVRNVQEEADIVLYLVNAAERPESAAYVAMEMEILTWIGKPVVLLLNQTGPPRAAIEEELEEAEWRLHLKRFPIVKTVIGLDAFARCWVQEGELMNLIQPLLAADKQETFSTLRRAWEARHLEVFHRSMEVLAGPLAESAADQVDVSKESFLQKLGVGRRELNDQMEQARLQLSTRLAERSVVAMDQLISLHSLEGRSAQQVHPAGGGSFGVPRKINESLWSAVGGALTGAAGGIVAELKTGGLLLGGGALAGILLGGTGSYLLARGFNLTRGEDHAVRWTEEHFAAQLEIALLCYLAVAHYGRGRGEWQDSEPPALWRQAVRDTTAAHRRGLDRLWKAAGNKNTPVESLRHDARKILTTCATELLRRLYPRVRLDWLEG
;
A
#
# COMPACT_ATOMS: atom_id res chain seq x y z
N MET A 1 29.55 3.96 -43.91
CA MET A 1 29.89 5.10 -43.07
C MET A 1 28.82 5.21 -41.97
N THR A 2 29.14 4.69 -40.80
CA THR A 2 28.22 4.65 -39.65
C THR A 2 28.35 5.97 -38.92
N THR A 3 27.38 6.85 -39.08
CA THR A 3 27.37 8.13 -38.34
C THR A 3 26.98 7.83 -36.90
N ILE A 4 27.97 7.88 -36.00
CA ILE A 4 27.79 7.78 -34.57
C ILE A 4 27.00 9.03 -34.15
N PHE A 5 25.77 8.81 -33.70
CA PHE A 5 24.88 9.83 -33.13
C PHE A 5 25.47 10.25 -31.78
N ASN A 6 25.93 11.48 -31.69
CA ASN A 6 26.39 12.09 -30.42
C ASN A 6 25.17 12.78 -29.77
N PRO A 7 24.59 12.25 -28.69
CA PRO A 7 23.51 12.91 -27.99
C PRO A 7 24.05 14.24 -27.44
N ARG A 8 23.47 15.37 -27.84
CA ARG A 8 23.79 16.65 -27.24
C ARG A 8 23.65 16.51 -25.71
N ARG A 9 24.74 16.67 -24.96
CA ARG A 9 24.70 16.89 -23.52
C ARG A 9 23.67 17.99 -23.28
N LYS A 10 22.60 17.71 -22.49
CA LYS A 10 21.80 18.79 -21.91
C LYS A 10 22.81 19.73 -21.23
N ALA A 11 22.73 21.01 -21.48
CA ALA A 11 23.56 22.00 -20.80
C ALA A 11 23.37 21.80 -19.28
N ALA A 12 24.46 22.04 -18.52
CA ALA A 12 24.34 22.08 -17.07
C ALA A 12 23.21 23.06 -16.68
N PRO A 13 22.35 22.73 -15.68
CA PRO A 13 21.31 23.64 -15.27
C PRO A 13 21.90 25.01 -14.95
N ALA A 14 21.20 26.08 -15.33
CA ALA A 14 21.58 27.43 -14.99
C ALA A 14 21.66 27.59 -13.46
N GLU A 15 22.54 28.48 -12.97
CA GLU A 15 22.64 28.75 -11.53
C GLU A 15 21.23 29.10 -10.99
N GLY A 16 20.71 28.27 -10.08
CA GLY A 16 19.38 28.39 -9.48
C GLY A 16 18.30 27.41 -10.04
N GLU A 17 18.60 26.65 -11.11
CA GLU A 17 17.66 25.64 -11.63
C GLU A 17 17.92 24.28 -10.97
N ALA A 18 16.86 23.68 -10.37
CA ALA A 18 16.97 22.39 -9.70
C ALA A 18 17.44 21.28 -10.65
N ALA A 19 18.47 20.53 -10.25
CA ALA A 19 18.95 19.38 -11.01
C ALA A 19 17.85 18.32 -11.13
N THR A 20 17.47 17.98 -12.36
CA THR A 20 16.29 17.16 -12.62
C THR A 20 16.68 15.76 -13.11
N VAL A 21 16.11 14.74 -12.48
CA VAL A 21 16.09 13.35 -12.96
C VAL A 21 14.68 13.03 -13.44
N THR A 22 14.55 12.34 -14.56
CA THR A 22 13.27 12.15 -15.22
C THR A 22 13.00 10.68 -15.53
N PHE A 23 11.86 10.20 -15.06
CA PHE A 23 11.31 8.89 -15.43
C PHE A 23 10.15 9.07 -16.39
N SER A 24 10.06 8.24 -17.41
CA SER A 24 8.91 8.21 -18.34
C SER A 24 8.21 6.86 -18.28
N LEU A 25 6.92 6.87 -17.92
CA LEU A 25 6.07 5.69 -17.96
C LEU A 25 5.61 5.42 -19.39
N ILE A 26 5.95 4.27 -19.91
CA ILE A 26 5.60 3.81 -21.24
C ILE A 26 4.93 2.45 -21.17
N SER A 27 3.96 2.20 -22.00
CA SER A 27 3.37 0.85 -22.20
C SER A 27 2.56 0.80 -23.47
N HIS A 28 2.10 -0.37 -23.83
CA HIS A 28 0.93 -0.52 -24.69
C HIS A 28 -0.31 0.12 -24.06
N THR A 29 -1.38 0.34 -24.84
CA THR A 29 -2.63 0.91 -24.31
C THR A 29 -3.25 -0.01 -23.23
N ASN A 30 -3.91 0.59 -22.24
CA ASN A 30 -4.69 -0.11 -21.18
C ASN A 30 -3.90 -1.02 -20.20
N VAL A 31 -2.60 -0.86 -20.09
CA VAL A 31 -1.78 -1.61 -19.12
C VAL A 31 -1.78 -0.98 -17.70
N GLY A 32 -2.43 0.18 -17.54
CA GLY A 32 -2.57 0.83 -16.23
C GLY A 32 -1.48 1.85 -15.87
N LYS A 33 -0.89 2.55 -16.87
CA LYS A 33 0.14 3.61 -16.62
C LYS A 33 -0.32 4.69 -15.66
N THR A 34 -1.42 5.37 -15.98
CA THR A 34 -1.98 6.45 -15.14
C THR A 34 -2.32 5.96 -13.73
N THR A 35 -2.80 4.72 -13.62
CA THR A 35 -3.04 4.08 -12.33
C THR A 35 -1.75 3.91 -11.53
N LEU A 36 -0.67 3.44 -12.17
CA LEU A 36 0.63 3.34 -11.53
C LEU A 36 1.21 4.72 -11.19
N ALA A 37 1.05 5.71 -12.08
CA ALA A 37 1.46 7.09 -11.80
C ALA A 37 0.79 7.63 -10.54
N ARG A 38 -0.54 7.49 -10.40
CA ARG A 38 -1.29 7.87 -9.20
C ARG A 38 -0.75 7.19 -7.94
N THR A 39 -0.43 5.92 -8.07
CA THR A 39 0.09 5.10 -6.99
C THR A 39 1.49 5.57 -6.56
N LEU A 40 2.41 5.80 -7.50
CA LEU A 40 3.76 6.30 -7.21
C LEU A 40 3.77 7.74 -6.68
N LEU A 41 2.92 8.59 -7.23
CA LEU A 41 2.80 9.99 -6.81
C LEU A 41 1.98 10.17 -5.52
N ARG A 42 1.24 9.14 -5.07
CA ARG A 42 0.33 9.17 -3.92
C ARG A 42 -0.73 10.27 -4.00
N ARG A 43 -1.14 10.62 -5.20
CA ARG A 43 -2.17 11.63 -5.49
C ARG A 43 -2.92 11.27 -6.76
N ASP A 44 -4.14 11.79 -6.90
CA ASP A 44 -4.93 11.62 -8.10
C ASP A 44 -4.39 12.55 -9.21
N VAL A 45 -3.93 11.95 -10.30
CA VAL A 45 -3.44 12.63 -11.50
C VAL A 45 -4.06 11.99 -12.72
N GLY A 46 -4.28 12.79 -13.78
CA GLY A 46 -4.86 12.34 -15.03
C GLY A 46 -6.28 11.74 -14.87
N ASP A 47 -6.88 11.28 -15.97
CA ASP A 47 -8.14 10.54 -15.97
C ASP A 47 -7.88 9.04 -16.02
N ALA A 48 -8.35 8.27 -15.04
CA ALA A 48 -8.29 6.81 -15.06
C ALA A 48 -9.66 6.26 -15.46
N LEU A 49 -9.90 6.18 -16.75
CA LEU A 49 -11.06 5.52 -17.33
C LEU A 49 -10.61 4.24 -18.04
N ASP A 50 -11.43 3.19 -17.99
CA ASP A 50 -11.17 1.93 -18.70
C ASP A 50 -11.48 2.08 -20.19
N GLN A 51 -10.87 3.07 -20.84
CA GLN A 51 -11.00 3.37 -22.25
C GLN A 51 -9.62 3.53 -22.90
N SER A 52 -9.47 3.10 -24.13
CA SER A 52 -8.23 3.28 -24.89
C SER A 52 -7.93 4.76 -25.12
N HIS A 53 -6.66 5.15 -24.96
CA HIS A 53 -6.18 6.51 -25.22
C HIS A 53 -6.79 7.60 -24.33
N VAL A 54 -6.92 7.34 -23.03
CA VAL A 54 -7.37 8.34 -22.05
C VAL A 54 -6.35 9.48 -21.93
N THR A 55 -5.05 9.16 -21.89
CA THR A 55 -3.96 10.14 -21.87
C THR A 55 -3.56 10.49 -23.30
N ASP A 56 -3.89 11.67 -23.75
CA ASP A 56 -3.58 12.14 -25.11
C ASP A 56 -2.25 12.89 -25.19
N VAL A 57 -1.83 13.53 -24.09
CA VAL A 57 -0.61 14.34 -24.00
C VAL A 57 0.21 13.84 -22.83
N ALA A 58 1.53 13.80 -22.98
CA ALA A 58 2.43 13.45 -21.87
C ALA A 58 2.37 14.52 -20.79
N GLU A 59 2.15 14.10 -19.54
CA GLU A 59 2.05 14.99 -18.37
C GLU A 59 3.19 14.73 -17.38
N ALA A 60 3.82 15.82 -16.91
CA ALA A 60 4.93 15.77 -16.00
C ALA A 60 4.49 16.05 -14.55
N TRP A 61 4.89 15.19 -13.64
CA TRP A 61 4.53 15.31 -12.23
C TRP A 61 5.76 15.21 -11.34
N PRO A 62 6.01 16.17 -10.44
CA PRO A 62 7.06 16.03 -9.44
C PRO A 62 6.72 14.88 -8.47
N MET A 63 7.64 13.92 -8.36
CA MET A 63 7.54 12.77 -7.48
C MET A 63 8.27 13.02 -6.15
N ILE A 64 9.47 13.60 -6.24
CA ILE A 64 10.32 13.95 -5.10
C ILE A 64 10.96 15.30 -5.41
N GLU A 65 10.96 16.19 -4.43
CA GLU A 65 11.63 17.49 -4.51
C GLU A 65 12.44 17.72 -3.23
N THR A 66 13.63 18.27 -3.42
CA THR A 66 14.54 18.72 -2.36
C THR A 66 15.12 20.07 -2.75
N ASP A 67 15.85 20.73 -1.84
CA ASP A 67 16.58 21.95 -2.17
C ASP A 67 17.63 21.63 -3.25
N GLY A 68 17.39 22.11 -4.47
CA GLY A 68 18.30 21.98 -5.60
C GLY A 68 18.17 20.70 -6.43
N ALA A 69 17.27 19.75 -6.10
CA ALA A 69 17.07 18.53 -6.88
C ALA A 69 15.59 18.14 -7.01
N ARG A 70 15.23 17.57 -8.18
CA ARG A 70 13.87 17.14 -8.48
C ARG A 70 13.84 15.81 -9.23
N LEU A 71 12.97 14.89 -8.82
CA LEU A 71 12.59 13.71 -9.60
C LEU A 71 11.22 13.93 -10.21
N VAL A 72 11.14 13.81 -11.53
CA VAL A 72 9.91 14.02 -12.31
C VAL A 72 9.48 12.70 -12.93
N LEU A 73 8.19 12.39 -12.80
CA LEU A 73 7.54 11.27 -13.46
C LEU A 73 6.66 11.78 -14.58
N TRP A 74 6.89 11.30 -15.79
CA TRP A 74 6.02 11.55 -16.94
C TRP A 74 5.02 10.40 -17.11
N ASP A 75 3.74 10.72 -17.09
CA ASP A 75 2.68 9.83 -17.61
C ASP A 75 2.49 10.12 -19.10
N THR A 76 2.77 9.16 -19.95
CA THR A 76 2.74 9.32 -21.40
C THR A 76 1.55 8.62 -22.02
N PRO A 77 1.11 9.03 -23.24
CA PRO A 77 0.17 8.24 -24.01
C PRO A 77 0.69 6.80 -24.23
N GLY A 78 -0.20 5.82 -24.26
CA GLY A 78 0.17 4.45 -24.64
C GLY A 78 0.53 4.31 -26.10
N PHE A 79 1.36 3.32 -26.44
CA PHE A 79 1.54 2.90 -27.82
C PHE A 79 0.22 2.37 -28.37
N GLY A 80 -0.36 3.07 -29.35
CA GLY A 80 -1.67 2.71 -29.95
C GLY A 80 -1.54 1.87 -31.22
N ASP A 81 -0.55 2.16 -32.07
CA ASP A 81 -0.31 1.44 -33.32
C ASP A 81 1.19 1.26 -33.56
N THR A 82 1.79 0.41 -32.77
CA THR A 82 3.23 0.13 -32.80
C THR A 82 3.67 -0.48 -34.12
N ALA A 83 2.87 -1.40 -34.65
CA ALA A 83 3.22 -2.09 -35.92
C ALA A 83 3.36 -1.11 -37.10
N ARG A 84 2.42 -0.16 -37.22
CA ARG A 84 2.46 0.84 -38.26
C ARG A 84 3.56 1.86 -38.07
N LEU A 85 3.80 2.26 -36.82
CA LEU A 85 4.91 3.12 -36.44
C LEU A 85 6.24 2.48 -36.81
N LEU A 86 6.46 1.23 -36.41
CA LEU A 86 7.67 0.47 -36.73
C LEU A 86 7.89 0.29 -38.24
N LYS A 87 6.82 -0.05 -38.96
CA LYS A 87 6.88 -0.16 -40.44
C LYS A 87 7.33 1.15 -41.08
N ARG A 88 6.78 2.29 -40.64
CA ARG A 88 7.18 3.60 -41.18
C ARG A 88 8.65 3.92 -40.85
N LEU A 89 9.10 3.67 -39.63
CA LEU A 89 10.50 3.87 -39.28
C LEU A 89 11.45 3.04 -40.12
N LYS A 90 11.11 1.77 -40.40
CA LYS A 90 11.91 0.88 -41.24
C LYS A 90 11.91 1.29 -42.74
N THR A 91 10.77 1.79 -43.25
CA THR A 91 10.62 2.09 -44.68
C THR A 91 11.18 3.45 -45.04
N SER A 92 11.15 4.44 -44.14
CA SER A 92 11.54 5.81 -44.46
C SER A 92 13.05 6.01 -44.59
N GLY A 93 13.88 5.09 -44.03
CA GLY A 93 15.34 5.28 -43.97
C GLY A 93 15.76 6.56 -43.25
N GLN A 94 14.80 7.28 -42.67
CA GLN A 94 14.98 8.58 -42.05
C GLN A 94 15.24 8.42 -40.55
N SER A 95 15.94 9.39 -39.99
CA SER A 95 16.26 9.35 -38.55
C SER A 95 15.00 9.46 -37.68
N LEU A 96 15.02 8.87 -36.51
CA LEU A 96 13.97 9.00 -35.48
C LEU A 96 13.57 10.46 -35.23
N ARG A 97 14.54 11.40 -35.39
CA ARG A 97 14.34 12.83 -35.23
C ARG A 97 13.36 13.40 -36.26
N TRP A 98 13.35 12.87 -37.52
CA TRP A 98 12.38 13.28 -38.52
C TRP A 98 10.96 12.87 -38.11
N LEU A 99 10.79 11.65 -37.59
CA LEU A 99 9.48 11.17 -37.12
C LEU A 99 8.88 12.08 -36.04
N VAL A 100 9.71 12.52 -35.11
CA VAL A 100 9.32 13.38 -33.95
C VAL A 100 8.96 14.81 -34.41
N THR A 101 9.50 15.26 -35.55
CA THR A 101 9.21 16.60 -36.09
C THR A 101 7.96 16.62 -37.01
N GLN A 102 7.41 15.46 -37.41
CA GLN A 102 6.20 15.41 -38.19
C GLN A 102 4.96 15.64 -37.31
N LEU A 103 4.23 16.72 -37.58
CA LEU A 103 2.96 17.01 -36.95
C LEU A 103 1.90 16.10 -37.61
N TRP A 104 1.56 15.00 -36.99
CA TRP A 104 0.49 14.16 -37.46
C TRP A 104 -0.84 14.65 -36.89
N ASP A 105 -1.87 14.54 -37.73
CA ASP A 105 -3.19 15.03 -37.38
C ASP A 105 -3.80 14.20 -36.26
N ARG A 106 -3.86 14.77 -35.05
CA ARG A 106 -4.47 14.21 -33.87
C ARG A 106 -5.89 13.68 -34.09
N PHE A 107 -6.61 14.34 -34.97
CA PHE A 107 -8.01 14.02 -35.25
C PHE A 107 -8.17 12.90 -36.29
N ARG A 108 -7.17 12.69 -37.17
CA ARG A 108 -7.23 11.67 -38.23
C ARG A 108 -6.63 10.33 -37.81
N ASP A 109 -5.62 10.33 -36.96
CA ASP A 109 -4.85 9.14 -36.61
C ASP A 109 -4.37 9.17 -35.14
N ARG A 110 -5.32 9.22 -34.23
CA ARG A 110 -5.06 9.33 -32.80
C ARG A 110 -4.10 8.23 -32.24
N PRO A 111 -4.25 6.91 -32.62
CA PRO A 111 -3.32 5.89 -32.11
C PRO A 111 -1.87 6.13 -32.53
N LEU A 112 -1.65 6.54 -33.74
CA LEU A 112 -0.31 6.81 -34.26
C LEU A 112 0.27 8.10 -33.66
N TRP A 113 -0.56 9.11 -33.44
CA TRP A 113 -0.18 10.35 -32.79
C TRP A 113 0.21 10.10 -31.30
N CYS A 114 -0.55 9.31 -30.57
CA CYS A 114 -0.20 8.89 -29.21
C CYS A 114 1.16 8.19 -29.15
N SER A 115 1.39 7.23 -30.07
CA SER A 115 2.68 6.53 -30.16
C SER A 115 3.84 7.52 -30.45
N GLN A 116 3.60 8.53 -31.30
CA GLN A 116 4.60 9.57 -31.59
C GLN A 116 4.90 10.43 -30.37
N GLN A 117 3.89 10.83 -29.59
CA GLN A 117 4.08 11.60 -28.36
C GLN A 117 4.87 10.82 -27.32
N ALA A 118 4.59 9.52 -27.15
CA ALA A 118 5.35 8.65 -26.26
C ALA A 118 6.84 8.57 -26.66
N VAL A 119 7.13 8.33 -27.94
CA VAL A 119 8.50 8.27 -28.48
C VAL A 119 9.22 9.60 -28.28
N ARG A 120 8.54 10.71 -28.55
CA ARG A 120 9.09 12.06 -28.39
C ARG A 120 9.46 12.33 -26.94
N ASN A 121 8.56 12.05 -26.01
CA ASN A 121 8.81 12.24 -24.58
C ASN A 121 10.04 11.43 -24.12
N VAL A 122 10.13 10.15 -24.50
CA VAL A 122 11.29 9.32 -24.15
C VAL A 122 12.59 9.91 -24.69
N GLN A 123 12.57 10.35 -25.94
CA GLN A 123 13.77 10.88 -26.59
C GLN A 123 14.25 12.19 -25.97
N GLU A 124 13.33 13.12 -25.70
CA GLU A 124 13.63 14.48 -25.28
C GLU A 124 13.80 14.60 -23.77
N GLU A 125 12.98 13.87 -22.98
CA GLU A 125 12.86 14.08 -21.54
C GLU A 125 13.43 12.95 -20.69
N ALA A 126 13.22 11.67 -21.05
CA ALA A 126 13.54 10.55 -20.18
C ALA A 126 15.04 10.39 -19.90
N ASP A 127 15.38 10.16 -18.65
CA ASP A 127 16.65 9.56 -18.25
C ASP A 127 16.50 8.03 -18.17
N ILE A 128 15.38 7.57 -17.61
CA ILE A 128 15.01 6.16 -17.46
C ILE A 128 13.60 5.96 -18.03
N VAL A 129 13.40 4.88 -18.75
CA VAL A 129 12.10 4.42 -19.21
C VAL A 129 11.57 3.36 -18.24
N LEU A 130 10.42 3.60 -17.65
CA LEU A 130 9.66 2.63 -16.89
C LEU A 130 8.60 2.03 -17.84
N TYR A 131 8.88 0.83 -18.33
CA TYR A 131 8.02 0.19 -19.32
C TYR A 131 7.11 -0.83 -18.64
N LEU A 132 5.79 -0.61 -18.70
CA LEU A 132 4.79 -1.46 -18.06
C LEU A 132 4.31 -2.55 -19.00
N VAL A 133 4.19 -3.76 -18.45
CA VAL A 133 3.49 -4.90 -19.06
C VAL A 133 2.43 -5.43 -18.10
N ASN A 134 1.40 -6.06 -18.65
CA ASN A 134 0.43 -6.78 -17.85
C ASN A 134 1.01 -8.16 -17.49
N ALA A 135 1.23 -8.42 -16.21
CA ALA A 135 1.76 -9.70 -15.73
C ALA A 135 0.82 -10.89 -15.99
N ALA A 136 -0.48 -10.64 -16.21
CA ALA A 136 -1.41 -11.71 -16.60
C ALA A 136 -1.15 -12.23 -18.04
N GLU A 137 -0.40 -11.50 -18.86
CA GLU A 137 0.00 -11.92 -20.20
C GLU A 137 1.32 -12.70 -20.16
N ARG A 138 1.38 -13.83 -20.84
CA ARG A 138 2.64 -14.54 -21.01
C ARG A 138 3.55 -13.79 -21.98
N PRO A 139 4.88 -13.80 -21.78
CA PRO A 139 5.83 -13.11 -22.64
C PRO A 139 5.67 -13.45 -24.14
N GLU A 140 5.39 -14.72 -24.47
CA GLU A 140 5.21 -15.19 -25.85
C GLU A 140 3.96 -14.64 -26.53
N SER A 141 2.92 -14.33 -25.73
CA SER A 141 1.65 -13.80 -26.22
C SER A 141 1.70 -12.29 -26.45
N ALA A 142 2.63 -11.59 -25.81
CA ALA A 142 2.79 -10.14 -25.85
C ALA A 142 3.70 -9.70 -27.01
N ALA A 143 3.37 -10.08 -28.24
CA ALA A 143 4.20 -9.79 -29.44
C ALA A 143 4.46 -8.28 -29.65
N TYR A 144 3.57 -7.41 -29.17
CA TYR A 144 3.73 -5.95 -29.24
C TYR A 144 4.95 -5.47 -28.44
N VAL A 145 5.29 -6.12 -27.33
CA VAL A 145 6.43 -5.74 -26.48
C VAL A 145 7.74 -5.77 -27.28
N ALA A 146 7.92 -6.81 -28.09
CA ALA A 146 9.12 -6.91 -28.92
C ALA A 146 9.24 -5.76 -29.94
N MET A 147 8.11 -5.34 -30.54
CA MET A 147 8.09 -4.22 -31.48
C MET A 147 8.37 -2.89 -30.79
N GLU A 148 7.83 -2.70 -29.58
CA GLU A 148 8.04 -1.50 -28.79
C GLU A 148 9.48 -1.42 -28.26
N MET A 149 10.07 -2.54 -27.84
CA MET A 149 11.49 -2.63 -27.47
C MET A 149 12.42 -2.34 -28.66
N GLU A 150 12.05 -2.72 -29.88
CA GLU A 150 12.81 -2.34 -31.06
C GLU A 150 12.84 -0.82 -31.27
N ILE A 151 11.70 -0.15 -31.12
CA ILE A 151 11.61 1.32 -31.19
C ILE A 151 12.43 1.97 -30.08
N LEU A 152 12.29 1.50 -28.83
CA LEU A 152 13.04 2.02 -27.69
C LEU A 152 14.54 1.80 -27.83
N THR A 153 14.97 0.70 -28.49
CA THR A 153 16.39 0.43 -28.79
C THR A 153 16.99 1.52 -29.69
N TRP A 154 16.25 2.05 -30.62
CA TRP A 154 16.73 3.15 -31.45
C TRP A 154 16.87 4.48 -30.68
N ILE A 155 16.07 4.66 -29.61
CA ILE A 155 16.22 5.83 -28.73
C ILE A 155 17.43 5.65 -27.80
N GLY A 156 17.72 4.43 -27.36
CA GLY A 156 18.91 4.08 -26.60
C GLY A 156 18.87 4.46 -25.13
N LYS A 157 17.68 4.76 -24.56
CA LYS A 157 17.53 5.00 -23.11
C LYS A 157 17.43 3.68 -22.34
N PRO A 158 17.95 3.58 -21.11
CA PRO A 158 17.79 2.38 -20.30
C PRO A 158 16.33 2.15 -19.94
N VAL A 159 15.89 0.90 -20.05
CA VAL A 159 14.52 0.47 -19.78
C VAL A 159 14.51 -0.42 -18.55
N VAL A 160 13.63 -0.11 -17.60
CA VAL A 160 13.22 -0.98 -16.50
C VAL A 160 11.82 -1.49 -16.82
N LEU A 161 11.68 -2.81 -16.97
CA LEU A 161 10.38 -3.44 -17.20
C LEU A 161 9.65 -3.62 -15.86
N LEU A 162 8.42 -3.14 -15.80
CA LEU A 162 7.55 -3.24 -14.63
C LEU A 162 6.41 -4.22 -14.92
N LEU A 163 6.33 -5.30 -14.11
CA LEU A 163 5.21 -6.23 -14.17
C LEU A 163 4.07 -5.65 -13.32
N ASN A 164 2.99 -5.25 -13.99
CA ASN A 164 1.78 -4.68 -13.38
C ASN A 164 0.64 -5.70 -13.42
N GLN A 165 -0.34 -5.56 -12.53
CA GLN A 165 -1.49 -6.48 -12.43
C GLN A 165 -1.07 -7.92 -12.08
N THR A 166 -0.14 -8.05 -11.14
CA THR A 166 0.39 -9.34 -10.67
C THR A 166 -0.61 -10.15 -9.85
N GLY A 167 -1.73 -9.54 -9.45
CA GLY A 167 -2.75 -10.18 -8.63
C GLY A 167 -2.44 -10.17 -7.13
N PRO A 168 -3.01 -11.09 -6.34
CA PRO A 168 -2.77 -11.17 -4.91
C PRO A 168 -1.30 -11.43 -4.60
N PRO A 169 -0.76 -10.92 -3.45
CA PRO A 169 0.60 -11.21 -3.04
C PRO A 169 0.92 -12.71 -3.01
N ARG A 170 2.03 -13.08 -3.62
CA ARG A 170 2.52 -14.45 -3.77
C ARG A 170 3.85 -14.65 -3.03
N ALA A 171 4.34 -15.87 -2.99
CA ALA A 171 5.67 -16.15 -2.47
C ALA A 171 6.75 -15.50 -3.35
N ALA A 172 7.80 -14.94 -2.75
CA ALA A 172 8.86 -14.23 -3.47
C ALA A 172 9.51 -15.07 -4.59
N ILE A 173 9.57 -16.39 -4.43
CA ILE A 173 10.11 -17.30 -5.44
C ILE A 173 9.22 -17.36 -6.71
N GLU A 174 7.90 -17.24 -6.56
CA GLU A 174 6.98 -17.26 -7.70
C GLU A 174 7.09 -15.95 -8.49
N GLU A 175 7.21 -14.81 -7.79
CA GLU A 175 7.44 -13.51 -8.41
C GLU A 175 8.78 -13.48 -9.15
N GLU A 176 9.85 -14.06 -8.57
CA GLU A 176 11.16 -14.15 -9.20
C GLU A 176 11.16 -15.01 -10.47
N LEU A 177 10.41 -16.11 -10.48
CA LEU A 177 10.27 -16.96 -11.67
C LEU A 177 9.60 -16.20 -12.80
N GLU A 178 8.53 -15.47 -12.54
CA GLU A 178 7.83 -14.65 -13.54
C GLU A 178 8.73 -13.53 -14.09
N GLU A 179 9.46 -12.83 -13.22
CA GLU A 179 10.45 -11.84 -13.64
C GLU A 179 11.55 -12.48 -14.52
N ALA A 180 11.99 -13.70 -14.17
CA ALA A 180 13.01 -14.41 -14.93
C ALA A 180 12.53 -14.82 -16.32
N GLU A 181 11.26 -15.24 -16.48
CA GLU A 181 10.65 -15.54 -17.79
C GLU A 181 10.66 -14.30 -18.69
N TRP A 182 10.22 -13.15 -18.19
CA TRP A 182 10.25 -11.89 -18.91
C TRP A 182 11.67 -11.44 -19.24
N ARG A 183 12.61 -11.61 -18.30
CA ARG A 183 14.03 -11.26 -18.50
C ARG A 183 14.66 -12.13 -19.60
N LEU A 184 14.33 -13.42 -19.63
CA LEU A 184 14.80 -14.34 -20.66
C LEU A 184 14.24 -13.98 -22.05
N HIS A 185 12.94 -13.70 -22.12
CA HIS A 185 12.24 -13.32 -23.37
C HIS A 185 12.83 -12.06 -24.00
N LEU A 186 13.18 -11.08 -23.16
CA LEU A 186 13.70 -9.78 -23.59
C LEU A 186 15.22 -9.70 -23.66
N LYS A 187 15.95 -10.81 -23.43
CA LYS A 187 17.42 -10.87 -23.43
C LYS A 187 18.06 -10.30 -24.70
N ARG A 188 17.36 -10.38 -25.84
CA ARG A 188 17.83 -9.83 -27.12
C ARG A 188 17.85 -8.29 -27.20
N PHE A 189 17.24 -7.61 -26.24
CA PHE A 189 17.19 -6.16 -26.16
C PHE A 189 18.08 -5.63 -25.05
N PRO A 190 19.34 -5.25 -25.32
CA PRO A 190 20.29 -4.80 -24.28
C PRO A 190 19.89 -3.53 -23.54
N ILE A 191 18.90 -2.77 -24.06
CA ILE A 191 18.33 -1.60 -23.38
C ILE A 191 17.53 -1.98 -22.14
N VAL A 192 16.94 -3.19 -22.11
CA VAL A 192 16.21 -3.70 -20.93
C VAL A 192 17.23 -4.09 -19.88
N LYS A 193 17.32 -3.31 -18.81
CA LYS A 193 18.36 -3.49 -17.77
C LYS A 193 17.90 -4.39 -16.65
N THR A 194 16.62 -4.35 -16.31
CA THR A 194 16.04 -5.17 -15.27
C THR A 194 14.54 -5.37 -15.47
N VAL A 195 14.00 -6.38 -14.82
CA VAL A 195 12.56 -6.66 -14.73
C VAL A 195 12.21 -6.79 -13.26
N ILE A 196 11.15 -6.12 -12.81
CA ILE A 196 10.67 -6.10 -11.42
C ILE A 196 9.15 -6.06 -11.38
N GLY A 197 8.56 -6.80 -10.43
CA GLY A 197 7.14 -6.68 -10.12
C GLY A 197 6.84 -5.36 -9.40
N LEU A 198 5.93 -4.56 -9.94
CA LEU A 198 5.46 -3.32 -9.31
C LEU A 198 4.01 -3.06 -9.70
N ASP A 199 3.09 -3.57 -8.88
CA ASP A 199 1.65 -3.53 -9.14
C ASP A 199 1.02 -2.21 -8.69
N ALA A 200 0.24 -1.59 -9.57
CA ALA A 200 -0.51 -0.37 -9.25
C ALA A 200 -1.64 -0.60 -8.23
N PHE A 201 -2.09 -1.84 -8.06
CA PHE A 201 -3.21 -2.22 -7.20
C PHE A 201 -2.78 -2.77 -5.84
N ALA A 202 -1.57 -3.35 -5.74
CA ALA A 202 -1.06 -3.98 -4.54
C ALA A 202 0.45 -3.75 -4.42
N ARG A 203 0.83 -2.58 -3.91
CA ARG A 203 2.22 -2.14 -3.86
C ARG A 203 2.65 -1.77 -2.46
N CYS A 204 3.81 -2.24 -2.05
CA CYS A 204 4.49 -1.75 -0.85
C CYS A 204 5.55 -0.70 -1.20
N TRP A 205 5.71 0.34 -0.37
CA TRP A 205 6.78 1.32 -0.50
C TRP A 205 8.18 0.69 -0.49
N VAL A 206 8.33 -0.50 0.09
CA VAL A 206 9.57 -1.29 0.06
C VAL A 206 9.96 -1.65 -1.38
N GLN A 207 8.99 -2.03 -2.23
CA GLN A 207 9.22 -2.34 -3.65
C GLN A 207 9.60 -1.09 -4.45
N GLU A 208 9.07 0.09 -4.08
CA GLU A 208 9.52 1.35 -4.67
C GLU A 208 10.98 1.64 -4.31
N GLY A 209 11.40 1.35 -3.07
CA GLY A 209 12.79 1.46 -2.65
C GLY A 209 13.72 0.53 -3.44
N GLU A 210 13.28 -0.69 -3.73
CA GLU A 210 13.99 -1.61 -4.62
C GLU A 210 14.13 -1.03 -6.03
N LEU A 211 13.05 -0.49 -6.60
CA LEU A 211 13.08 0.19 -7.90
C LEU A 211 14.11 1.33 -7.91
N MET A 212 14.13 2.19 -6.88
CA MET A 212 15.10 3.29 -6.77
C MET A 212 16.55 2.76 -6.74
N ASN A 213 16.80 1.69 -6.00
CA ASN A 213 18.13 1.07 -5.93
C ASN A 213 18.57 0.49 -7.28
N LEU A 214 17.66 -0.14 -8.01
CA LEU A 214 17.94 -0.72 -9.34
C LEU A 214 18.19 0.36 -10.41
N ILE A 215 17.52 1.51 -10.29
CA ILE A 215 17.65 2.62 -11.24
C ILE A 215 18.96 3.40 -11.07
N GLN A 216 19.43 3.60 -9.84
CA GLN A 216 20.58 4.44 -9.54
C GLN A 216 21.81 4.16 -10.43
N PRO A 217 22.28 2.90 -10.59
CA PRO A 217 23.45 2.61 -11.44
C PRO A 217 23.18 2.75 -12.94
N LEU A 218 21.92 2.87 -13.37
CA LEU A 218 21.54 3.02 -14.77
C LEU A 218 21.56 4.47 -15.26
N LEU A 219 21.59 5.43 -14.33
CA LEU A 219 21.64 6.84 -14.62
C LEU A 219 23.04 7.26 -15.11
N ALA A 220 23.08 8.30 -15.91
CA ALA A 220 24.33 8.94 -16.31
C ALA A 220 25.12 9.42 -15.07
N ALA A 221 26.45 9.36 -15.12
CA ALA A 221 27.32 9.60 -13.97
C ALA A 221 27.09 10.98 -13.31
N ASP A 222 26.80 11.99 -14.10
CA ASP A 222 26.48 13.36 -13.66
C ASP A 222 25.15 13.49 -12.90
N LYS A 223 24.25 12.48 -13.02
CA LYS A 223 22.93 12.46 -12.34
C LYS A 223 22.89 11.53 -11.13
N GLN A 224 23.87 10.67 -10.94
CA GLN A 224 23.84 9.67 -9.88
C GLN A 224 23.86 10.28 -8.48
N GLU A 225 24.63 11.34 -8.27
CA GLU A 225 24.70 12.05 -6.99
C GLU A 225 23.38 12.78 -6.67
N THR A 226 22.84 13.49 -7.66
CA THR A 226 21.51 14.12 -7.57
C THR A 226 20.45 13.08 -7.19
N PHE A 227 20.46 11.94 -7.87
CA PHE A 227 19.50 10.87 -7.59
C PHE A 227 19.71 10.23 -6.21
N SER A 228 20.94 10.09 -5.76
CA SER A 228 21.25 9.62 -4.40
C SER A 228 20.66 10.54 -3.33
N THR A 229 20.70 11.86 -3.54
CA THR A 229 20.07 12.84 -2.64
C THR A 229 18.56 12.70 -2.63
N LEU A 230 17.93 12.59 -3.80
CA LEU A 230 16.48 12.37 -3.94
C LEU A 230 16.03 11.04 -3.31
N ARG A 231 16.79 9.97 -3.50
CA ARG A 231 16.52 8.66 -2.90
C ARG A 231 16.58 8.73 -1.37
N ARG A 232 17.58 9.38 -0.78
CA ARG A 232 17.66 9.58 0.68
C ARG A 232 16.48 10.38 1.23
N ALA A 233 16.03 11.41 0.51
CA ALA A 233 14.84 12.17 0.90
C ALA A 233 13.56 11.30 0.83
N TRP A 234 13.46 10.45 -0.18
CA TRP A 234 12.38 9.48 -0.32
C TRP A 234 12.40 8.46 0.85
N GLU A 235 13.57 7.89 1.15
CA GLU A 235 13.77 6.95 2.27
C GLU A 235 13.36 7.58 3.61
N ALA A 236 13.85 8.80 3.90
CA ALA A 236 13.52 9.52 5.13
C ALA A 236 12.02 9.77 5.28
N ARG A 237 11.34 10.20 4.21
CA ARG A 237 9.88 10.40 4.22
C ARG A 237 9.12 9.11 4.51
N HIS A 238 9.53 7.98 3.92
CA HIS A 238 8.85 6.70 4.13
C HIS A 238 9.13 6.12 5.51
N LEU A 239 10.34 6.32 6.01
CA LEU A 239 10.71 5.95 7.37
C LEU A 239 9.89 6.74 8.41
N GLU A 240 9.68 8.03 8.18
CA GLU A 240 8.81 8.84 9.03
C GLU A 240 7.38 8.30 9.04
N VAL A 241 6.80 8.01 7.86
CA VAL A 241 5.45 7.43 7.75
C VAL A 241 5.39 6.08 8.45
N PHE A 242 6.40 5.23 8.30
CA PHE A 242 6.51 3.95 8.99
C PHE A 242 6.49 4.12 10.51
N HIS A 243 7.35 4.96 11.06
CA HIS A 243 7.43 5.18 12.52
C HIS A 243 6.15 5.81 13.07
N ARG A 244 5.56 6.77 12.38
CA ARG A 244 4.27 7.36 12.77
C ARG A 244 3.13 6.32 12.70
N SER A 245 3.17 5.40 11.73
CA SER A 245 2.20 4.29 11.67
C SER A 245 2.31 3.38 12.90
N MET A 246 3.54 3.05 13.32
CA MET A 246 3.75 2.27 14.53
C MET A 246 3.30 3.01 15.79
N GLU A 247 3.49 4.31 15.87
CA GLU A 247 3.01 5.16 16.97
C GLU A 247 1.47 5.15 17.06
N VAL A 248 0.80 5.33 15.93
CA VAL A 248 -0.67 5.30 15.85
C VAL A 248 -1.23 3.96 16.31
N LEU A 249 -0.63 2.86 15.88
CA LEU A 249 -1.08 1.51 16.26
C LEU A 249 -0.73 1.14 17.71
N ALA A 250 0.31 1.74 18.27
CA ALA A 250 0.71 1.51 19.67
C ALA A 250 -0.31 2.05 20.66
N GLY A 251 -1.02 3.14 20.35
CA GLY A 251 -2.02 3.74 21.22
C GLY A 251 -3.11 2.75 21.66
N PRO A 252 -3.94 2.24 20.74
CA PRO A 252 -4.99 1.27 21.06
C PRO A 252 -4.46 0.02 21.76
N LEU A 253 -3.27 -0.47 21.37
CA LEU A 253 -2.66 -1.65 21.96
C LEU A 253 -2.28 -1.40 23.43
N ALA A 254 -1.62 -0.29 23.74
CA ALA A 254 -1.22 0.06 25.11
C ALA A 254 -2.43 0.34 26.02
N GLU A 255 -3.39 1.10 25.49
CA GLU A 255 -4.61 1.42 26.21
C GLU A 255 -5.46 0.18 26.49
N SER A 256 -5.55 -0.76 25.53
CA SER A 256 -6.24 -2.03 25.71
C SER A 256 -5.55 -2.91 26.76
N ALA A 257 -4.22 -2.93 26.80
CA ALA A 257 -3.49 -3.69 27.82
C ALA A 257 -3.77 -3.19 29.25
N ALA A 258 -3.93 -1.87 29.41
CA ALA A 258 -4.22 -1.22 30.69
C ALA A 258 -5.72 -1.16 31.03
N ASP A 259 -6.61 -1.39 30.04
CA ASP A 259 -8.05 -1.17 30.21
C ASP A 259 -8.68 -2.24 31.10
N GLN A 260 -9.47 -1.77 32.04
CA GLN A 260 -10.25 -2.61 32.95
C GLN A 260 -11.56 -1.92 33.35
N VAL A 261 -12.54 -2.71 33.73
CA VAL A 261 -13.82 -2.24 34.28
C VAL A 261 -14.05 -2.91 35.62
N ASP A 262 -14.18 -2.10 36.68
CA ASP A 262 -14.44 -2.59 38.02
C ASP A 262 -15.89 -3.09 38.14
N VAL A 263 -16.05 -4.24 38.84
CA VAL A 263 -17.34 -4.84 39.18
C VAL A 263 -17.51 -4.75 40.67
N SER A 264 -18.70 -4.31 41.15
CA SER A 264 -18.90 -4.01 42.57
C SER A 264 -18.62 -5.21 43.51
N LYS A 265 -18.01 -4.91 44.67
CA LYS A 265 -17.69 -5.93 45.73
C LYS A 265 -18.96 -6.65 46.24
N GLU A 266 -20.08 -5.96 46.30
CA GLU A 266 -21.35 -6.50 46.78
C GLU A 266 -21.85 -7.65 45.90
N SER A 267 -21.75 -7.50 44.57
CA SER A 267 -22.12 -8.54 43.61
C SER A 267 -21.22 -9.79 43.72
N PHE A 268 -20.00 -9.67 44.24
CA PHE A 268 -19.10 -10.78 44.39
C PHE A 268 -19.37 -11.61 45.67
N LEU A 269 -19.76 -11.00 46.76
CA LEU A 269 -20.14 -11.66 48.00
C LEU A 269 -21.46 -12.44 47.86
N GLN A 270 -22.35 -11.99 46.98
CA GLN A 270 -23.59 -12.68 46.61
C GLN A 270 -23.32 -14.00 45.84
N LYS A 271 -22.11 -14.30 45.43
CA LYS A 271 -21.72 -15.61 44.86
C LYS A 271 -22.03 -16.80 45.75
N LEU A 272 -22.27 -16.59 47.00
CA LEU A 272 -22.52 -17.66 47.99
C LEU A 272 -23.98 -18.11 48.07
N GLY A 273 -24.92 -17.55 47.26
CA GLY A 273 -26.26 -18.12 47.24
C GLY A 273 -27.36 -17.36 46.51
N VAL A 274 -27.29 -16.04 46.36
CA VAL A 274 -28.38 -15.24 45.79
C VAL A 274 -27.77 -14.10 44.95
N GLY A 275 -27.89 -14.16 43.63
CA GLY A 275 -27.43 -13.02 42.77
C GLY A 275 -26.59 -13.37 41.56
N ARG A 276 -26.51 -14.65 41.12
CA ARG A 276 -25.77 -15.05 39.88
C ARG A 276 -26.16 -14.28 38.65
N ARG A 277 -27.42 -13.85 38.54
CA ARG A 277 -27.90 -13.10 37.38
C ARG A 277 -27.31 -11.69 37.37
N GLU A 278 -27.34 -10.98 38.49
CA GLU A 278 -26.85 -9.60 38.58
C GLU A 278 -25.34 -9.47 38.34
N LEU A 279 -24.55 -10.46 38.83
CA LEU A 279 -23.12 -10.53 38.56
C LEU A 279 -22.85 -10.80 37.06
N ASN A 280 -23.64 -11.70 36.43
CA ASN A 280 -23.49 -11.98 35.01
C ASN A 280 -23.86 -10.75 34.15
N ASP A 281 -24.91 -10.01 34.53
CA ASP A 281 -25.33 -8.79 33.84
C ASP A 281 -24.25 -7.69 33.95
N GLN A 282 -23.63 -7.52 35.12
CA GLN A 282 -22.52 -6.57 35.31
C GLN A 282 -21.26 -6.98 34.52
N MET A 283 -20.96 -8.29 34.48
CA MET A 283 -19.85 -8.79 33.65
C MET A 283 -20.09 -8.57 32.15
N GLU A 284 -21.32 -8.79 31.68
CA GLU A 284 -21.69 -8.52 30.27
C GLU A 284 -21.61 -7.03 29.96
N GLN A 285 -22.05 -6.15 30.87
CA GLN A 285 -21.90 -4.72 30.71
C GLN A 285 -20.43 -4.28 30.69
N ALA A 286 -19.59 -4.84 31.56
CA ALA A 286 -18.15 -4.57 31.58
C ALA A 286 -17.47 -5.03 30.28
N ARG A 287 -17.82 -6.20 29.76
CA ARG A 287 -17.36 -6.71 28.46
C ARG A 287 -17.75 -5.79 27.32
N LEU A 288 -19.01 -5.36 27.30
CA LEU A 288 -19.52 -4.43 26.28
C LEU A 288 -18.76 -3.10 26.32
N GLN A 289 -18.52 -2.55 27.51
CA GLN A 289 -17.74 -1.31 27.66
C GLN A 289 -16.31 -1.45 27.13
N LEU A 290 -15.60 -2.53 27.46
CA LEU A 290 -14.25 -2.79 26.98
C LEU A 290 -14.22 -2.95 25.46
N SER A 291 -15.19 -3.69 24.89
CA SER A 291 -15.31 -3.88 23.45
C SER A 291 -15.59 -2.57 22.71
N THR A 292 -16.48 -1.73 23.27
CA THR A 292 -16.80 -0.41 22.73
C THR A 292 -15.57 0.48 22.66
N ARG A 293 -14.85 0.60 23.79
CA ARG A 293 -13.63 1.42 23.87
C ARG A 293 -12.57 0.94 22.87
N LEU A 294 -12.36 -0.38 22.76
CA LEU A 294 -11.42 -0.94 21.81
C LEU A 294 -11.81 -0.63 20.36
N ALA A 295 -13.10 -0.79 20.01
CA ALA A 295 -13.59 -0.49 18.68
C ALA A 295 -13.43 1.00 18.31
N GLU A 296 -13.80 1.91 19.21
CA GLU A 296 -13.66 3.35 19.01
C GLU A 296 -12.19 3.75 18.77
N ARG A 297 -11.28 3.26 19.62
CA ARG A 297 -9.83 3.51 19.51
C ARG A 297 -9.27 2.95 18.20
N SER A 298 -9.70 1.76 17.81
CA SER A 298 -9.26 1.10 16.58
C SER A 298 -9.72 1.84 15.33
N VAL A 299 -10.95 2.35 15.30
CA VAL A 299 -11.46 3.18 14.19
C VAL A 299 -10.64 4.47 14.05
N VAL A 300 -10.40 5.17 15.16
CA VAL A 300 -9.60 6.41 15.15
C VAL A 300 -8.17 6.14 14.66
N ALA A 301 -7.54 5.07 15.15
CA ALA A 301 -6.18 4.70 14.73
C ALA A 301 -6.13 4.35 13.25
N MET A 302 -7.16 3.71 12.75
CA MET A 302 -7.21 3.33 11.34
C MET A 302 -7.41 4.53 10.42
N ASP A 303 -8.29 5.47 10.77
CA ASP A 303 -8.46 6.70 10.01
C ASP A 303 -7.14 7.50 9.97
N GLN A 304 -6.40 7.54 11.08
CA GLN A 304 -5.09 8.17 11.13
C GLN A 304 -4.07 7.42 10.26
N LEU A 305 -4.08 6.09 10.27
CA LEU A 305 -3.18 5.27 9.46
C LEU A 305 -3.43 5.48 7.96
N ILE A 306 -4.68 5.48 7.54
CA ILE A 306 -5.11 5.76 6.15
C ILE A 306 -4.62 7.15 5.71
N SER A 307 -4.83 8.17 6.56
CA SER A 307 -4.38 9.55 6.30
C SER A 307 -2.86 9.64 6.18
N LEU A 308 -2.09 9.02 7.08
CA LEU A 308 -0.63 8.98 7.03
C LEU A 308 -0.08 8.41 5.70
N HIS A 309 -0.78 7.43 5.15
CA HIS A 309 -0.42 6.82 3.87
C HIS A 309 -0.95 7.60 2.65
N SER A 310 -1.51 8.80 2.86
CA SER A 310 -2.08 9.66 1.81
C SER A 310 -3.11 8.93 0.95
N LEU A 311 -3.90 8.05 1.54
CA LEU A 311 -5.00 7.36 0.87
C LEU A 311 -6.28 8.22 0.83
N GLU A 312 -6.16 9.50 1.21
CA GLU A 312 -7.19 10.52 1.05
C GLU A 312 -7.42 10.73 -0.45
N GLY A 313 -8.62 10.49 -0.90
CA GLY A 313 -9.02 10.58 -2.28
C GLY A 313 -10.35 9.89 -2.49
N ARG A 314 -10.59 9.34 -3.66
CA ARG A 314 -11.85 8.64 -3.98
C ARG A 314 -12.26 7.57 -2.97
N SER A 315 -11.34 6.86 -2.35
CA SER A 315 -11.64 5.85 -1.34
C SER A 315 -12.21 6.45 -0.05
N ALA A 316 -11.76 7.62 0.39
CA ALA A 316 -12.32 8.32 1.55
C ALA A 316 -13.65 9.04 1.21
N GLN A 317 -13.83 9.52 -0.03
CA GLN A 317 -15.06 10.18 -0.48
C GLN A 317 -16.21 9.22 -0.75
N GLN A 318 -15.95 7.97 -1.09
CA GLN A 318 -16.97 6.94 -1.36
C GLN A 318 -17.56 6.30 -0.10
N VAL A 319 -16.97 6.57 1.06
CA VAL A 319 -17.52 6.21 2.39
C VAL A 319 -18.69 7.11 2.80
N HIS A 320 -18.96 8.22 2.10
CA HIS A 320 -20.11 9.05 2.36
C HIS A 320 -21.27 8.71 1.42
N PRO A 321 -22.45 8.32 1.94
CA PRO A 321 -23.65 8.30 1.13
C PRO A 321 -23.90 9.70 0.58
N ALA A 322 -24.28 9.79 -0.69
CA ALA A 322 -24.60 11.02 -1.39
C ALA A 322 -25.57 11.89 -0.58
N GLY A 323 -25.07 12.96 0.03
CA GLY A 323 -25.86 13.90 0.83
C GLY A 323 -24.92 14.92 1.47
N GLY A 324 -24.79 16.08 0.85
CA GLY A 324 -23.84 17.12 1.16
C GLY A 324 -23.81 17.54 2.64
N GLY A 325 -22.60 17.79 3.13
CA GLY A 325 -22.38 18.50 4.39
C GLY A 325 -21.08 18.09 5.05
N SER A 326 -20.14 19.04 5.09
CA SER A 326 -18.97 19.22 5.98
C SER A 326 -18.49 18.03 6.81
N PHE A 327 -17.19 17.77 6.72
CA PHE A 327 -16.43 16.89 7.60
C PHE A 327 -16.76 17.14 9.07
N GLY A 328 -17.65 16.32 9.61
CA GLY A 328 -17.92 16.18 11.02
C GLY A 328 -17.54 14.75 11.39
N VAL A 329 -16.70 14.61 12.41
CA VAL A 329 -16.53 13.33 13.14
C VAL A 329 -17.90 12.66 13.25
N PRO A 330 -18.10 11.38 12.87
CA PRO A 330 -19.39 10.72 13.02
C PRO A 330 -19.78 10.74 14.50
N ARG A 331 -20.58 11.71 14.89
CA ARG A 331 -21.25 11.74 16.18
C ARG A 331 -22.38 10.72 16.10
N LYS A 332 -22.23 9.63 16.77
CA LYS A 332 -23.12 8.48 16.96
C LYS A 332 -22.77 7.30 16.06
N ILE A 333 -22.01 6.39 16.62
CA ILE A 333 -22.07 4.97 16.27
C ILE A 333 -23.53 4.54 16.41
N ASN A 334 -24.11 4.08 15.32
CA ASN A 334 -25.54 3.78 15.25
C ASN A 334 -25.87 2.63 16.21
N GLU A 335 -26.89 2.76 17.05
CA GLU A 335 -27.35 1.73 17.99
C GLU A 335 -27.59 0.37 17.32
N SER A 336 -27.86 0.37 16.00
CA SER A 336 -28.03 -0.86 15.21
C SER A 336 -26.75 -1.67 15.03
N LEU A 337 -25.56 -1.05 15.06
CA LEU A 337 -24.28 -1.77 15.04
C LEU A 337 -24.02 -2.48 16.36
N TRP A 338 -24.41 -1.84 17.46
CA TRP A 338 -24.26 -2.40 18.81
C TRP A 338 -25.28 -3.50 19.10
N SER A 339 -26.46 -3.44 18.52
CA SER A 339 -27.43 -4.55 18.61
C SER A 339 -26.93 -5.80 17.86
N ALA A 340 -26.17 -5.65 16.78
CA ALA A 340 -25.55 -6.79 16.09
C ALA A 340 -24.39 -7.39 16.91
N VAL A 341 -23.56 -6.56 17.56
CA VAL A 341 -22.49 -7.03 18.46
C VAL A 341 -23.07 -7.62 19.76
N GLY A 342 -24.06 -6.97 20.35
CA GLY A 342 -24.77 -7.44 21.54
C GLY A 342 -25.58 -8.71 21.29
N GLY A 343 -26.23 -8.83 20.12
CA GLY A 343 -26.97 -10.00 19.69
C GLY A 343 -26.10 -11.25 19.45
N ALA A 344 -24.84 -11.04 19.00
CA ALA A 344 -23.87 -12.12 18.82
C ALA A 344 -23.35 -12.69 20.17
N LEU A 345 -23.39 -11.87 21.24
CA LEU A 345 -22.98 -12.28 22.59
C LEU A 345 -24.10 -13.02 23.36
N THR A 346 -25.37 -12.84 22.99
CA THR A 346 -26.52 -13.39 23.73
C THR A 346 -27.11 -14.67 23.18
N GLY A 347 -26.57 -15.24 22.12
CA GLY A 347 -27.01 -16.55 21.63
C GLY A 347 -27.72 -16.45 20.28
N ALA A 348 -27.15 -17.06 19.39
CA ALA A 348 -27.63 -17.75 18.19
C ALA A 348 -26.60 -17.60 17.06
N ALA A 349 -25.85 -18.65 16.88
CA ALA A 349 -25.02 -18.89 15.71
C ALA A 349 -25.79 -18.89 14.36
N GLY A 350 -27.06 -18.49 14.36
CA GLY A 350 -27.93 -18.49 13.18
C GLY A 350 -28.22 -17.13 12.56
N GLY A 351 -28.00 -16.01 13.27
CA GLY A 351 -28.38 -14.68 12.78
C GLY A 351 -27.36 -14.02 11.87
N ILE A 352 -26.07 -14.25 12.09
CA ILE A 352 -24.97 -13.61 11.34
C ILE A 352 -24.87 -14.14 9.90
N VAL A 353 -25.28 -15.39 9.66
CA VAL A 353 -25.24 -15.99 8.32
C VAL A 353 -26.29 -15.39 7.38
N ALA A 354 -27.37 -14.81 7.90
CA ALA A 354 -28.44 -14.21 7.09
C ALA A 354 -28.11 -12.81 6.60
N GLU A 355 -27.35 -11.99 7.34
CA GLU A 355 -26.96 -10.63 6.94
C GLU A 355 -25.78 -10.58 5.96
N LEU A 356 -24.91 -11.60 5.97
CA LEU A 356 -23.84 -11.76 4.97
C LEU A 356 -24.38 -12.05 3.55
N LYS A 357 -25.63 -12.47 3.42
CA LYS A 357 -26.28 -12.73 2.11
C LYS A 357 -26.95 -11.52 1.47
N THR A 358 -27.11 -10.45 2.20
CA THR A 358 -27.74 -9.21 1.70
C THR A 358 -26.77 -8.07 1.46
N GLY A 359 -25.54 -8.36 0.95
CA GLY A 359 -24.60 -7.36 0.45
C GLY A 359 -24.37 -6.22 1.45
N GLY A 360 -23.42 -6.37 2.33
CA GLY A 360 -23.03 -5.39 3.38
C GLY A 360 -22.74 -3.99 2.87
N LEU A 361 -23.76 -3.22 2.64
CA LEU A 361 -23.74 -1.86 2.03
C LEU A 361 -23.72 -0.75 3.08
N LEU A 362 -23.39 -1.02 4.35
CA LEU A 362 -23.69 -0.05 5.41
C LEU A 362 -22.51 0.51 6.20
N LEU A 363 -21.27 0.11 5.96
CA LEU A 363 -20.18 0.65 6.77
C LEU A 363 -18.90 0.83 5.94
N GLY A 364 -18.55 2.06 5.64
CA GLY A 364 -17.24 2.45 5.11
C GLY A 364 -16.05 2.22 6.06
N GLY A 365 -16.25 1.43 7.10
CA GLY A 365 -15.23 0.82 7.96
C GLY A 365 -15.30 -0.71 7.95
N GLY A 366 -16.03 -1.30 7.00
CA GLY A 366 -16.42 -2.71 7.00
C GLY A 366 -15.25 -3.70 6.98
N ALA A 367 -14.14 -3.38 6.29
CA ALA A 367 -13.00 -4.28 6.21
C ALA A 367 -12.30 -4.49 7.54
N LEU A 368 -12.22 -3.46 8.31
CA LEU A 368 -11.54 -3.50 9.60
C LEU A 368 -12.48 -3.94 10.73
N ALA A 369 -13.74 -3.53 10.64
CA ALA A 369 -14.78 -4.16 11.43
C ALA A 369 -14.87 -5.65 11.09
N GLY A 370 -14.69 -6.06 9.83
CA GLY A 370 -14.61 -7.44 9.39
C GLY A 370 -13.40 -8.19 9.92
N ILE A 371 -12.21 -7.57 9.96
CA ILE A 371 -11.01 -8.16 10.59
C ILE A 371 -11.17 -8.20 12.12
N LEU A 372 -11.72 -7.16 12.72
CA LEU A 372 -11.94 -7.06 14.17
C LEU A 372 -13.17 -7.86 14.63
N LEU A 373 -14.22 -7.94 13.84
CA LEU A 373 -15.52 -8.52 14.19
C LEU A 373 -15.88 -9.76 13.36
N GLY A 374 -15.20 -10.01 12.22
CA GLY A 374 -15.38 -11.22 11.39
C GLY A 374 -14.87 -12.47 12.10
N GLY A 375 -15.28 -13.64 11.62
CA GLY A 375 -15.17 -14.97 12.23
C GLY A 375 -14.09 -15.28 13.26
N THR A 376 -12.86 -14.76 13.11
CA THR A 376 -11.79 -14.89 14.12
C THR A 376 -11.86 -13.81 15.19
N GLY A 377 -12.24 -12.58 14.86
CA GLY A 377 -12.34 -11.49 15.82
C GLY A 377 -13.52 -11.69 16.79
N SER A 378 -14.69 -12.08 16.30
CA SER A 378 -15.86 -12.37 17.16
C SER A 378 -15.65 -13.57 18.08
N TYR A 379 -14.93 -14.60 17.62
CA TYR A 379 -14.58 -15.76 18.44
C TYR A 379 -13.56 -15.37 19.55
N LEU A 380 -12.60 -14.53 19.23
CA LEU A 380 -11.61 -14.02 20.18
C LEU A 380 -12.27 -13.06 21.19
N LEU A 381 -13.18 -12.19 20.75
CA LEU A 381 -13.99 -11.33 21.63
C LEU A 381 -14.84 -12.17 22.59
N ALA A 382 -15.48 -13.25 22.14
CA ALA A 382 -16.30 -14.08 22.97
C ALA A 382 -15.53 -14.83 24.08
N ARG A 383 -14.25 -15.13 23.89
CA ARG A 383 -13.39 -15.83 24.86
C ARG A 383 -12.39 -14.94 25.60
N GLY A 384 -12.26 -13.68 25.18
CA GLY A 384 -11.13 -12.81 25.53
C GLY A 384 -11.14 -12.21 26.93
N PHE A 385 -12.13 -12.45 27.78
CA PHE A 385 -12.24 -11.76 29.07
C PHE A 385 -11.86 -12.64 30.24
N ASN A 386 -10.98 -12.14 31.11
CA ASN A 386 -10.59 -12.79 32.35
C ASN A 386 -11.01 -11.96 33.57
N LEU A 387 -11.50 -12.62 34.61
CA LEU A 387 -11.71 -12.03 35.90
C LEU A 387 -10.40 -12.13 36.70
N THR A 388 -9.78 -11.00 37.03
CA THR A 388 -8.66 -11.01 37.98
C THR A 388 -9.17 -11.34 39.36
N ARG A 389 -8.66 -12.43 39.94
CA ARG A 389 -8.88 -12.78 41.33
C ARG A 389 -7.88 -11.98 42.17
N GLY A 390 -8.30 -10.88 42.73
CA GLY A 390 -7.54 -10.06 43.67
C GLY A 390 -8.49 -9.20 44.49
N GLU A 391 -7.96 -8.32 45.34
CA GLU A 391 -8.76 -7.34 46.08
C GLU A 391 -9.55 -6.39 45.14
N ASP A 392 -9.14 -6.30 43.90
CA ASP A 392 -9.75 -5.53 42.82
C ASP A 392 -10.59 -6.44 41.90
N HIS A 393 -11.89 -6.41 42.07
CA HIS A 393 -12.84 -7.13 41.23
C HIS A 393 -12.99 -6.41 39.89
N ALA A 394 -12.09 -6.68 38.93
CA ALA A 394 -12.11 -6.03 37.62
C ALA A 394 -12.17 -7.05 36.46
N VAL A 395 -12.89 -6.71 35.42
CA VAL A 395 -12.88 -7.41 34.14
C VAL A 395 -11.85 -6.75 33.24
N ARG A 396 -10.94 -7.53 32.70
CA ARG A 396 -9.93 -7.07 31.73
C ARG A 396 -9.76 -8.11 30.61
N TRP A 397 -9.08 -7.70 29.55
CA TRP A 397 -8.71 -8.60 28.44
C TRP A 397 -7.83 -9.77 28.93
N THR A 398 -7.80 -10.86 28.16
CA THR A 398 -6.82 -11.94 28.38
C THR A 398 -5.52 -11.65 27.63
N GLU A 399 -4.45 -12.33 28.02
CA GLU A 399 -3.16 -12.25 27.34
C GLU A 399 -3.25 -12.74 25.89
N GLU A 400 -4.03 -13.79 25.64
CA GLU A 400 -4.27 -14.32 24.29
C GLU A 400 -4.98 -13.31 23.40
N HIS A 401 -5.98 -12.61 23.96
CA HIS A 401 -6.69 -11.55 23.24
C HIS A 401 -5.77 -10.38 22.92
N PHE A 402 -4.91 -10.00 23.87
CA PHE A 402 -3.92 -8.96 23.67
C PHE A 402 -2.90 -9.32 22.58
N ALA A 403 -2.45 -10.58 22.53
CA ALA A 403 -1.60 -11.07 21.42
C ALA A 403 -2.30 -10.99 20.07
N ALA A 404 -3.58 -11.35 20.01
CA ALA A 404 -4.38 -11.23 18.79
C ALA A 404 -4.56 -9.78 18.32
N GLN A 405 -4.64 -8.81 19.23
CA GLN A 405 -4.69 -7.39 18.87
C GLN A 405 -3.39 -6.92 18.20
N LEU A 406 -2.22 -7.42 18.62
CA LEU A 406 -0.95 -7.15 17.94
C LEU A 406 -0.97 -7.69 16.50
N GLU A 407 -1.46 -8.93 16.31
CA GLU A 407 -1.58 -9.53 14.97
C GLU A 407 -2.51 -8.70 14.07
N ILE A 408 -3.65 -8.26 14.61
CA ILE A 408 -4.59 -7.39 13.88
C ILE A 408 -3.94 -6.05 13.51
N ALA A 409 -3.23 -5.41 14.44
CA ALA A 409 -2.53 -4.15 14.17
C ALA A 409 -1.50 -4.28 13.03
N LEU A 410 -0.73 -5.38 13.00
CA LEU A 410 0.22 -5.65 11.94
C LEU A 410 -0.47 -5.94 10.60
N LEU A 411 -1.59 -6.67 10.59
CA LEU A 411 -2.37 -6.89 9.38
C LEU A 411 -2.99 -5.59 8.84
N CYS A 412 -3.48 -4.72 9.72
CA CYS A 412 -3.96 -3.38 9.34
C CYS A 412 -2.85 -2.55 8.70
N TYR A 413 -1.65 -2.56 9.29
CA TYR A 413 -0.49 -1.89 8.71
C TYR A 413 -0.17 -2.44 7.30
N LEU A 414 -0.09 -3.76 7.14
CA LEU A 414 0.16 -4.36 5.83
C LEU A 414 -0.91 -3.98 4.82
N ALA A 415 -2.19 -4.03 5.20
CA ALA A 415 -3.29 -3.70 4.31
C ALA A 415 -3.18 -2.26 3.79
N VAL A 416 -2.87 -1.29 4.65
CA VAL A 416 -2.72 0.12 4.27
C VAL A 416 -1.41 0.38 3.52
N ALA A 417 -0.29 -0.21 3.97
CA ALA A 417 1.02 -0.05 3.35
C ALA A 417 1.10 -0.63 1.93
N HIS A 418 0.24 -1.62 1.62
CA HIS A 418 0.16 -2.27 0.30
C HIS A 418 -1.01 -1.77 -0.55
N TYR A 419 -1.75 -0.76 -0.09
CA TYR A 419 -2.88 -0.27 -0.85
C TYR A 419 -2.43 0.59 -2.03
N GLY A 420 -2.66 0.09 -3.24
CA GLY A 420 -2.44 0.85 -4.47
C GLY A 420 -3.70 1.63 -4.87
N ARG A 421 -3.54 2.90 -5.29
CA ARG A 421 -4.66 3.77 -5.69
C ARG A 421 -5.44 3.26 -6.92
N GLY A 422 -4.96 2.21 -7.58
CA GLY A 422 -5.65 1.57 -8.70
C GLY A 422 -6.90 0.78 -8.32
N ARG A 423 -7.07 0.43 -7.05
CA ARG A 423 -8.21 -0.39 -6.60
C ARG A 423 -9.55 0.33 -6.60
N GLY A 424 -9.57 1.66 -6.79
CA GLY A 424 -10.81 2.43 -6.72
C GLY A 424 -11.38 2.44 -5.30
N GLU A 425 -12.59 1.94 -5.13
CA GLU A 425 -13.22 1.78 -3.82
C GLU A 425 -12.44 0.78 -2.97
N TRP A 426 -12.20 1.13 -1.69
CA TRP A 426 -11.72 0.18 -0.71
C TRP A 426 -12.74 -0.96 -0.60
N GLN A 427 -12.43 -2.07 -1.25
CA GLN A 427 -13.20 -3.30 -1.09
C GLN A 427 -12.57 -4.12 0.02
N ASP A 428 -13.43 -4.52 0.94
CA ASP A 428 -13.11 -5.41 2.04
C ASP A 428 -12.58 -6.74 1.48
N SER A 429 -11.29 -6.93 1.54
CA SER A 429 -10.68 -8.18 1.15
C SER A 429 -10.01 -8.82 2.36
N GLU A 430 -10.30 -10.08 2.58
CA GLU A 430 -9.61 -10.86 3.60
C GLU A 430 -8.09 -10.79 3.36
N PRO A 431 -7.26 -10.52 4.41
CA PRO A 431 -5.82 -10.48 4.24
C PRO A 431 -5.30 -11.79 3.62
N PRO A 432 -4.36 -11.72 2.68
CA PRO A 432 -3.77 -12.91 2.07
C PRO A 432 -3.30 -13.93 3.10
N ALA A 433 -3.48 -15.21 2.82
CA ALA A 433 -3.07 -16.29 3.73
C ALA A 433 -1.58 -16.21 4.08
N LEU A 434 -0.74 -15.81 3.11
CA LEU A 434 0.69 -15.56 3.28
C LEU A 434 0.96 -14.51 4.37
N TRP A 435 0.23 -13.39 4.36
CA TRP A 435 0.40 -12.34 5.38
C TRP A 435 -0.02 -12.83 6.76
N ARG A 436 -1.17 -13.52 6.86
CA ARG A 436 -1.64 -14.07 8.13
C ARG A 436 -0.64 -15.04 8.75
N GLN A 437 -0.03 -15.89 7.93
CA GLN A 437 0.99 -16.81 8.39
C GLN A 437 2.26 -16.08 8.83
N ALA A 438 2.76 -15.15 8.02
CA ALA A 438 3.95 -14.35 8.34
C ALA A 438 3.77 -13.54 9.64
N VAL A 439 2.58 -12.94 9.85
CA VAL A 439 2.26 -12.20 11.07
C VAL A 439 2.26 -13.12 12.29
N ARG A 440 1.60 -14.28 12.22
CA ARG A 440 1.60 -15.27 13.33
C ARG A 440 3.00 -15.73 13.69
N ASP A 441 3.82 -16.05 12.68
CA ASP A 441 5.19 -16.51 12.92
C ASP A 441 6.05 -15.42 13.57
N THR A 442 5.89 -14.17 13.10
CA THR A 442 6.61 -13.02 13.66
C THR A 442 6.16 -12.70 15.09
N THR A 443 4.86 -12.66 15.36
CA THR A 443 4.33 -12.45 16.73
C THR A 443 4.76 -13.54 17.69
N ALA A 444 4.75 -14.80 17.26
CA ALA A 444 5.23 -15.92 18.06
C ALA A 444 6.72 -15.78 18.41
N ALA A 445 7.56 -15.33 17.47
CA ALA A 445 8.98 -15.09 17.72
C ALA A 445 9.22 -13.98 18.75
N HIS A 446 8.34 -12.99 18.83
CA HIS A 446 8.44 -11.85 19.77
C HIS A 446 7.56 -11.98 21.02
N ARG A 447 7.02 -13.17 21.29
CA ARG A 447 6.11 -13.44 22.42
C ARG A 447 6.63 -12.93 23.75
N ARG A 448 7.93 -13.10 24.04
CA ARG A 448 8.54 -12.65 25.31
C ARG A 448 8.45 -11.12 25.51
N GLY A 449 8.52 -10.35 24.45
CA GLY A 449 8.34 -8.90 24.50
C GLY A 449 6.91 -8.53 24.86
N LEU A 450 5.95 -9.21 24.23
CA LEU A 450 4.52 -9.02 24.45
C LEU A 450 4.12 -9.40 25.89
N ASP A 451 4.63 -10.53 26.40
CA ASP A 451 4.38 -10.98 27.79
C ASP A 451 4.90 -9.96 28.82
N ARG A 452 6.05 -9.32 28.56
CA ARG A 452 6.59 -8.25 29.41
C ARG A 452 5.67 -7.02 29.42
N LEU A 453 5.22 -6.58 28.26
CA LEU A 453 4.29 -5.46 28.13
C LEU A 453 2.97 -5.76 28.86
N TRP A 454 2.42 -6.96 28.68
CA TRP A 454 1.21 -7.40 29.35
C TRP A 454 1.34 -7.41 30.87
N LYS A 455 2.45 -7.93 31.40
CA LYS A 455 2.76 -7.92 32.84
C LYS A 455 2.91 -6.50 33.38
N ALA A 456 3.59 -5.61 32.65
CA ALA A 456 3.74 -4.21 33.02
C ALA A 456 2.38 -3.49 33.09
N ALA A 457 1.48 -3.77 32.15
CA ALA A 457 0.13 -3.22 32.10
C ALA A 457 -0.77 -3.73 33.26
N GLY A 458 -0.45 -4.89 33.85
CA GLY A 458 -1.11 -5.39 35.08
C GLY A 458 -0.81 -4.59 36.33
N ASN A 459 0.25 -3.77 36.33
CA ASN A 459 0.59 -2.90 37.45
C ASN A 459 -0.09 -1.52 37.27
N LYS A 460 -1.04 -1.20 38.12
CA LYS A 460 -1.81 0.07 38.10
C LYS A 460 -0.93 1.34 38.16
N ASN A 461 0.31 1.21 38.66
CA ASN A 461 1.25 2.33 38.76
C ASN A 461 2.05 2.55 37.45
N THR A 462 1.93 1.69 36.45
CA THR A 462 2.62 1.86 35.18
C THR A 462 1.91 2.92 34.34
N PRO A 463 2.56 4.03 34.00
CA PRO A 463 1.94 5.05 33.12
C PRO A 463 1.60 4.47 31.74
N VAL A 464 0.42 4.80 31.22
CA VAL A 464 -0.01 4.36 29.88
C VAL A 464 0.98 4.78 28.79
N GLU A 465 1.63 5.94 28.97
CA GLU A 465 2.64 6.44 28.05
C GLU A 465 3.88 5.54 27.97
N SER A 466 4.29 4.95 29.09
CA SER A 466 5.36 3.94 29.11
C SER A 466 4.94 2.68 28.35
N LEU A 467 3.70 2.23 28.54
CA LEU A 467 3.15 1.09 27.81
C LEU A 467 3.06 1.37 26.30
N ARG A 468 2.69 2.60 25.92
CA ARG A 468 2.65 3.04 24.52
C ARG A 468 4.04 3.02 23.88
N HIS A 469 5.06 3.50 24.60
CA HIS A 469 6.45 3.42 24.15
C HIS A 469 6.90 1.98 23.91
N ASP A 470 6.64 1.07 24.86
CA ASP A 470 6.99 -0.34 24.74
C ASP A 470 6.20 -1.04 23.61
N ALA A 471 4.90 -0.75 23.48
CA ALA A 471 4.06 -1.25 22.40
C ALA A 471 4.59 -0.80 21.03
N ARG A 472 4.96 0.49 20.89
CA ARG A 472 5.57 1.01 19.67
C ARG A 472 6.85 0.26 19.31
N LYS A 473 7.73 0.01 20.30
CA LYS A 473 8.97 -0.72 20.08
C LYS A 473 8.73 -2.15 19.58
N ILE A 474 7.77 -2.86 20.18
CA ILE A 474 7.39 -4.20 19.76
C ILE A 474 6.81 -4.18 18.34
N LEU A 475 5.87 -3.27 18.05
CA LEU A 475 5.28 -3.10 16.73
C LEU A 475 6.33 -2.80 15.67
N THR A 476 7.25 -1.87 15.94
CA THR A 476 8.34 -1.52 15.01
C THR A 476 9.21 -2.74 14.71
N THR A 477 9.62 -3.48 15.75
CA THR A 477 10.44 -4.68 15.58
C THR A 477 9.72 -5.75 14.77
N CYS A 478 8.46 -6.04 15.11
CA CYS A 478 7.65 -7.03 14.38
C CYS A 478 7.39 -6.60 12.94
N ALA A 479 7.04 -5.34 12.69
CA ALA A 479 6.77 -4.83 11.35
C ALA A 479 8.04 -4.84 10.48
N THR A 480 9.20 -4.48 11.02
CA THR A 480 10.48 -4.56 10.29
C THR A 480 10.82 -6.00 9.91
N GLU A 481 10.71 -6.94 10.85
CA GLU A 481 10.95 -8.36 10.54
C GLU A 481 9.95 -8.91 9.52
N LEU A 482 8.69 -8.51 9.65
CA LEU A 482 7.63 -8.91 8.73
C LEU A 482 7.91 -8.41 7.31
N LEU A 483 8.31 -7.15 7.13
CA LEU A 483 8.71 -6.61 5.83
C LEU A 483 9.93 -7.35 5.26
N ARG A 484 10.93 -7.71 6.08
CA ARG A 484 12.06 -8.51 5.63
C ARG A 484 11.67 -9.91 5.16
N ARG A 485 10.70 -10.53 5.82
CA ARG A 485 10.17 -11.84 5.41
C ARG A 485 9.39 -11.78 4.10
N LEU A 486 8.59 -10.74 3.93
CA LEU A 486 7.78 -10.55 2.72
C LEU A 486 8.63 -10.09 1.52
N TYR A 487 9.72 -9.36 1.76
CA TYR A 487 10.59 -8.78 0.73
C TYR A 487 12.07 -9.16 0.95
N PRO A 488 12.44 -10.46 0.86
CA PRO A 488 13.77 -10.91 1.23
C PRO A 488 14.90 -10.39 0.33
N ARG A 489 14.56 -9.89 -0.88
CA ARG A 489 15.55 -9.32 -1.83
C ARG A 489 15.87 -7.85 -1.55
N VAL A 490 15.02 -7.16 -0.79
CA VAL A 490 15.17 -5.72 -0.53
C VAL A 490 16.08 -5.49 0.67
N ARG A 491 17.10 -4.64 0.49
CA ARG A 491 17.93 -4.18 1.61
C ARG A 491 17.15 -3.16 2.43
N LEU A 492 16.83 -3.51 3.66
CA LEU A 492 16.08 -2.70 4.61
C LEU A 492 16.94 -2.21 5.77
N ASP A 493 18.27 -2.11 5.59
CA ASP A 493 19.22 -1.72 6.63
C ASP A 493 18.94 -0.31 7.16
N TRP A 494 18.38 0.55 6.33
CA TRP A 494 17.99 1.92 6.67
C TRP A 494 16.71 2.02 7.54
N LEU A 495 15.99 0.91 7.77
CA LEU A 495 14.87 0.85 8.73
C LEU A 495 15.33 0.83 10.19
N GLU A 496 16.60 0.58 10.46
CA GLU A 496 17.16 0.44 11.80
C GLU A 496 17.91 1.71 12.25
N GLY A 497 17.93 2.76 11.40
CA GLY A 497 18.63 4.01 11.65
C GLY A 497 17.91 4.98 12.58
#